data_7e4a8b594e1b8803ab762e5ce7d62c6c
#
_entry.id   7e4a8b594e1b8803ab762e5ce7d62c6c
#
_cell.length_a   1.000
_cell.length_b   1.000
_cell.length_c   1.000
_cell.angle_alpha   90.00
_cell.angle_beta   90.00
_cell.angle_gamma   90.00
#
_symmetry.space_group_name_H-M   'P 1'
#
loop_
_entity.id
_entity.type
_entity.pdbx_description
1 polymer ?
#
loop_
_entity_poly.entity_id
_entity_poly.type
_entity_poly.pdbx_seq_one_letter_code
_entity_poly.pdbx_strand_id
1 'polypeptide(L)'
;VEKSEKVAALSIFVNVILLAIKYTFAMLSGSVGLAADAIHSSSDVMASLTVFAGLKISKRRSKRFPYGLFKVENLVSLIIAIAILFAGYEIAKRVLLGEAGSELRRIPLAIMAEVVVIGTTLAFSTYAMRKGKELGSPSIIADGKHVRTDMLSSVAVLAGLVGNLFGVNLDRVAVFVVLLFIAYAGITIFIDAMRVLLDASLDFETLDKVKSIILSDPHVKEIRSLNGRNSGSYKFIESEVVINVRELEKAHSISRKIEEDIMNDITHVDHVLIHYEPVHKETISFALPLENIQGRMSQHFGESPQFALITVKAKDKTVMSQEIIYNPFLSMERGKGGFCISPPKGALRNQRSYLLLY
;
A
#
# COMPACT_ATOMS: atom_id res chain seq x y z
N VAL A 1 17.02 -11.40 5.94
CA VAL A 1 17.09 -9.94 6.01
C VAL A 1 18.51 -9.48 5.74
N GLU A 2 19.52 -9.91 6.51
CA GLU A 2 20.93 -9.45 6.38
C GLU A 2 21.57 -9.69 5.00
N LYS A 3 21.25 -10.81 4.36
CA LYS A 3 21.78 -11.12 3.00
C LYS A 3 21.15 -10.26 1.92
N SER A 4 19.86 -9.98 2.01
CA SER A 4 19.14 -9.09 1.08
C SER A 4 19.62 -7.64 1.21
N GLU A 5 19.86 -7.17 2.43
CA GLU A 5 20.41 -5.83 2.68
C GLU A 5 21.81 -5.65 2.12
N LYS A 6 22.66 -6.69 2.18
CA LYS A 6 24.00 -6.65 1.58
C LYS A 6 23.96 -6.54 0.05
N VAL A 7 23.03 -7.24 -0.60
CA VAL A 7 22.86 -7.13 -2.06
C VAL A 7 22.33 -5.75 -2.46
N ALA A 8 21.38 -5.20 -1.71
CA ALA A 8 20.86 -3.86 -1.96
C ALA A 8 21.94 -2.77 -1.74
N ALA A 9 22.75 -2.88 -0.69
CA ALA A 9 23.87 -1.97 -0.45
C ALA A 9 24.94 -2.07 -1.56
N LEU A 10 25.20 -3.28 -2.07
CA LEU A 10 26.10 -3.49 -3.20
C LEU A 10 25.54 -2.84 -4.47
N SER A 11 24.22 -2.90 -4.71
CA SER A 11 23.58 -2.23 -5.83
C SER A 11 23.83 -0.72 -5.80
N ILE A 12 23.57 -0.07 -4.67
CA ILE A 12 23.83 1.38 -4.49
C ILE A 12 25.31 1.68 -4.77
N PHE A 13 26.21 0.89 -4.21
CA PHE A 13 27.66 1.10 -4.39
C PHE A 13 28.08 0.97 -5.87
N VAL A 14 27.60 -0.05 -6.57
CA VAL A 14 27.87 -0.24 -8.01
C VAL A 14 27.32 0.92 -8.82
N ASN A 15 26.08 1.35 -8.58
CA ASN A 15 25.47 2.47 -9.29
C ASN A 15 26.21 3.78 -9.07
N VAL A 16 26.74 4.04 -7.85
CA VAL A 16 27.57 5.22 -7.57
C VAL A 16 28.89 5.17 -8.35
N ILE A 17 29.54 4.00 -8.42
CA ILE A 17 30.77 3.84 -9.21
C ILE A 17 30.50 4.05 -10.70
N LEU A 18 29.42 3.44 -11.24
CA LEU A 18 29.04 3.62 -12.64
C LEU A 18 28.74 5.07 -12.97
N LEU A 19 28.02 5.76 -12.09
CA LEU A 19 27.79 7.20 -12.22
C LEU A 19 29.09 8.00 -12.25
N ALA A 20 30.03 7.74 -11.35
CA ALA A 20 31.32 8.42 -11.29
C ALA A 20 32.13 8.19 -12.58
N ILE A 21 32.14 6.97 -13.12
CA ILE A 21 32.79 6.63 -14.40
C ILE A 21 32.12 7.44 -15.53
N LYS A 22 30.79 7.35 -15.70
CA LYS A 22 30.06 8.06 -16.74
C LYS A 22 30.32 9.57 -16.69
N TYR A 23 30.22 10.19 -15.51
CA TYR A 23 30.44 11.61 -15.34
C TYR A 23 31.88 12.00 -15.70
N THR A 24 32.87 11.27 -15.23
CA THR A 24 34.30 11.55 -15.51
C THR A 24 34.58 11.48 -17.00
N PHE A 25 34.09 10.44 -17.68
CA PHE A 25 34.32 10.29 -19.12
C PHE A 25 33.48 11.24 -19.97
N ALA A 26 32.29 11.65 -19.52
CA ALA A 26 31.54 12.75 -20.12
C ALA A 26 32.35 14.06 -20.15
N MET A 27 32.99 14.40 -19.03
CA MET A 27 33.84 15.60 -18.91
C MET A 27 35.10 15.49 -19.77
N LEU A 28 35.74 14.31 -19.84
CA LEU A 28 37.00 14.11 -20.59
C LEU A 28 36.75 14.04 -22.11
N SER A 29 35.64 13.52 -22.55
CA SER A 29 35.30 13.33 -23.98
C SER A 29 34.54 14.51 -24.57
N GLY A 30 33.88 15.31 -23.75
CA GLY A 30 32.95 16.34 -24.21
C GLY A 30 31.68 15.78 -24.85
N SER A 31 31.37 14.48 -24.71
CA SER A 31 30.18 13.85 -25.27
C SER A 31 28.94 14.28 -24.50
N VAL A 32 28.01 14.90 -25.21
CA VAL A 32 26.71 15.30 -24.67
C VAL A 32 25.85 14.07 -24.38
N GLY A 33 26.01 13.00 -25.18
CA GLY A 33 25.34 11.72 -24.97
C GLY A 33 25.76 11.07 -23.63
N LEU A 34 27.06 11.03 -23.35
CA LEU A 34 27.60 10.55 -22.06
C LEU A 34 27.15 11.42 -20.90
N ALA A 35 27.12 12.74 -21.04
CA ALA A 35 26.61 13.63 -20.01
C ALA A 35 25.13 13.41 -19.73
N ALA A 36 24.31 13.22 -20.76
CA ALA A 36 22.91 12.86 -20.62
C ALA A 36 22.71 11.53 -19.89
N ASP A 37 23.48 10.50 -20.27
CA ASP A 37 23.44 9.18 -19.62
C ASP A 37 23.92 9.21 -18.16
N ALA A 38 24.92 10.05 -17.83
CA ALA A 38 25.32 10.30 -16.45
C ALA A 38 24.21 10.96 -15.63
N ILE A 39 23.48 11.92 -16.22
CA ILE A 39 22.33 12.56 -15.54
C ILE A 39 21.19 11.56 -15.33
N HIS A 40 20.90 10.70 -16.32
CA HIS A 40 19.94 9.60 -16.17
C HIS A 40 20.35 8.70 -14.99
N SER A 41 21.57 8.19 -14.98
CA SER A 41 22.08 7.34 -13.89
C SER A 41 22.14 8.04 -12.52
N SER A 42 22.27 9.40 -12.50
CA SER A 42 22.22 10.15 -11.25
C SER A 42 20.82 10.13 -10.62
N SER A 43 19.76 10.05 -11.45
CA SER A 43 18.38 9.94 -10.95
C SER A 43 18.16 8.66 -10.14
N ASP A 44 18.75 7.54 -10.58
CA ASP A 44 18.59 6.24 -9.93
C ASP A 44 19.33 6.18 -8.60
N VAL A 45 20.56 6.75 -8.58
CA VAL A 45 21.33 6.89 -7.33
C VAL A 45 20.60 7.78 -6.34
N MET A 46 20.05 8.92 -6.80
CA MET A 46 19.31 9.84 -5.94
C MET A 46 18.01 9.22 -5.43
N ALA A 47 17.29 8.48 -6.26
CA ALA A 47 16.09 7.74 -5.83
C ALA A 47 16.44 6.73 -4.73
N SER A 48 17.49 5.93 -4.90
CA SER A 48 17.95 4.95 -3.91
C SER A 48 18.38 5.61 -2.59
N LEU A 49 19.10 6.73 -2.66
CA LEU A 49 19.51 7.51 -1.48
C LEU A 49 18.30 8.13 -0.76
N THR A 50 17.30 8.59 -1.51
CA THR A 50 16.07 9.16 -0.94
C THR A 50 15.29 8.11 -0.17
N VAL A 51 15.13 6.91 -0.73
CA VAL A 51 14.48 5.79 -0.03
C VAL A 51 15.26 5.44 1.25
N PHE A 52 16.59 5.34 1.18
CA PHE A 52 17.40 5.05 2.35
C PHE A 52 17.33 6.13 3.43
N ALA A 53 17.42 7.41 3.05
CA ALA A 53 17.27 8.54 3.96
C ALA A 53 15.84 8.64 4.52
N GLY A 54 14.85 8.42 3.67
CA GLY A 54 13.44 8.38 4.04
C GLY A 54 13.16 7.36 5.13
N LEU A 55 13.62 6.12 4.97
CA LEU A 55 13.49 5.07 5.97
C LEU A 55 14.13 5.43 7.33
N LYS A 56 15.22 6.20 7.33
CA LYS A 56 15.90 6.62 8.54
C LYS A 56 15.25 7.82 9.22
N ILE A 57 14.68 8.74 8.44
CA ILE A 57 14.07 9.99 8.93
C ILE A 57 12.59 9.78 9.25
N SER A 58 11.88 8.98 8.47
CA SER A 58 10.43 8.76 8.55
C SER A 58 9.96 8.29 9.92
N LYS A 59 10.75 7.44 10.59
CA LYS A 59 10.44 6.92 11.93
C LYS A 59 10.53 7.96 13.05
N ARG A 60 11.02 9.19 12.77
CA ARG A 60 11.09 10.24 13.79
C ARG A 60 9.71 10.85 14.02
N ARG A 61 9.07 10.44 15.11
CA ARG A 61 7.83 11.04 15.62
C ARG A 61 8.17 12.17 16.58
N SER A 62 7.45 13.28 16.49
CA SER A 62 7.58 14.41 17.41
C SER A 62 6.20 14.96 17.75
N LYS A 63 6.12 15.80 18.81
CA LYS A 63 4.84 16.45 19.17
C LYS A 63 4.26 17.31 18.02
N ARG A 64 5.11 17.82 17.11
CA ARG A 64 4.69 18.61 15.94
C ARG A 64 4.28 17.72 14.75
N PHE A 65 4.80 16.49 14.67
CA PHE A 65 4.54 15.53 13.60
C PHE A 65 4.17 14.18 14.22
N PRO A 66 2.93 14.05 14.78
CA PRO A 66 2.52 12.86 15.52
C PRO A 66 2.45 11.59 14.64
N TYR A 67 2.10 11.77 13.36
CA TYR A 67 2.08 10.68 12.36
C TYR A 67 3.45 10.35 11.76
N GLY A 68 4.53 11.06 12.16
CA GLY A 68 5.87 10.90 11.59
C GLY A 68 6.14 11.81 10.40
N LEU A 69 7.37 11.73 9.88
CA LEU A 69 7.85 12.52 8.74
C LEU A 69 7.89 11.69 7.45
N PHE A 70 7.00 10.70 7.30
CA PHE A 70 7.04 9.76 6.18
C PHE A 70 6.98 10.45 4.80
N LYS A 71 6.16 11.48 4.64
CA LYS A 71 5.99 12.21 3.36
C LYS A 71 7.19 13.07 2.95
N VAL A 72 8.17 13.28 3.86
CA VAL A 72 9.42 14.00 3.51
C VAL A 72 10.18 13.28 2.40
N GLU A 73 10.16 11.95 2.38
CA GLU A 73 10.72 11.12 1.31
C GLU A 73 10.16 11.53 -0.06
N ASN A 74 8.83 11.64 -0.17
CA ASN A 74 8.16 12.01 -1.41
C ASN A 74 8.39 13.47 -1.81
N LEU A 75 8.53 14.38 -0.82
CA LEU A 75 8.89 15.76 -1.08
C LEU A 75 10.30 15.87 -1.68
N VAL A 76 11.26 15.12 -1.15
CA VAL A 76 12.62 15.06 -1.71
C VAL A 76 12.60 14.44 -3.10
N SER A 77 11.86 13.35 -3.31
CA SER A 77 11.69 12.73 -4.65
C SER A 77 11.10 13.72 -5.66
N LEU A 78 10.13 14.53 -5.25
CA LEU A 78 9.55 15.57 -6.10
C LEU A 78 10.60 16.62 -6.53
N ILE A 79 11.42 17.09 -5.60
CA ILE A 79 12.49 18.05 -5.88
C ILE A 79 13.51 17.44 -6.86
N ILE A 80 13.89 16.18 -6.65
CA ILE A 80 14.81 15.46 -7.53
C ILE A 80 14.22 15.32 -8.93
N ALA A 81 12.94 14.93 -9.06
CA ALA A 81 12.26 14.82 -10.35
C ALA A 81 12.28 16.14 -11.13
N ILE A 82 12.00 17.26 -10.46
CA ILE A 82 12.08 18.59 -11.07
C ILE A 82 13.51 18.91 -11.54
N ALA A 83 14.51 18.61 -10.71
CA ALA A 83 15.92 18.84 -11.05
C ALA A 83 16.37 18.02 -12.27
N ILE A 84 15.95 16.75 -12.36
CA ILE A 84 16.22 15.85 -13.49
C ILE A 84 15.56 16.37 -14.78
N LEU A 85 14.29 16.74 -14.70
CA LEU A 85 13.56 17.30 -15.86
C LEU A 85 14.19 18.61 -16.33
N PHE A 86 14.62 19.46 -15.41
CA PHE A 86 15.33 20.71 -15.73
C PHE A 86 16.69 20.42 -16.39
N ALA A 87 17.47 19.47 -15.87
CA ALA A 87 18.73 19.08 -16.49
C ALA A 87 18.52 18.51 -17.91
N GLY A 88 17.50 17.65 -18.09
CA GLY A 88 17.11 17.15 -19.40
C GLY A 88 16.72 18.27 -20.37
N TYR A 89 15.95 19.26 -19.90
CA TYR A 89 15.59 20.44 -20.70
C TYR A 89 16.82 21.25 -21.15
N GLU A 90 17.78 21.49 -20.25
CA GLU A 90 19.03 22.20 -20.59
C GLU A 90 19.86 21.45 -21.63
N ILE A 91 19.95 20.11 -21.55
CA ILE A 91 20.62 19.30 -22.56
C ILE A 91 19.87 19.40 -23.89
N ALA A 92 18.54 19.22 -23.89
CA ALA A 92 17.72 19.35 -25.10
C ALA A 92 17.92 20.70 -25.77
N LYS A 93 17.90 21.79 -25.01
CA LYS A 93 18.13 23.15 -25.49
C LYS A 93 19.48 23.29 -26.18
N ARG A 94 20.57 22.82 -25.55
CA ARG A 94 21.93 22.87 -26.16
C ARG A 94 21.99 22.11 -27.48
N VAL A 95 21.38 20.93 -27.53
CA VAL A 95 21.36 20.10 -28.75
C VAL A 95 20.56 20.79 -29.86
N LEU A 96 19.39 21.38 -29.54
CA LEU A 96 18.52 22.05 -30.52
C LEU A 96 19.13 23.37 -31.03
N LEU A 97 19.81 24.13 -30.18
CA LEU A 97 20.49 25.39 -30.56
C LEU A 97 21.81 25.16 -31.31
N GLY A 98 22.22 23.91 -31.49
CA GLY A 98 23.47 23.58 -32.18
C GLY A 98 24.74 23.84 -31.36
N GLU A 99 24.60 24.18 -30.08
CA GLU A 99 25.71 24.37 -29.14
C GLU A 99 26.36 23.05 -28.70
N ALA A 100 25.75 21.92 -29.06
CA ALA A 100 26.23 20.58 -28.77
C ALA A 100 27.39 20.09 -29.69
N GLY A 101 27.98 20.99 -30.42
CA GLY A 101 29.10 20.72 -31.34
C GLY A 101 30.49 20.86 -30.71
N SER A 102 30.65 20.55 -29.40
CA SER A 102 32.01 20.41 -28.87
C SER A 102 32.72 19.28 -29.61
N GLU A 103 33.92 19.59 -30.17
CA GLU A 103 34.76 18.55 -30.74
C GLU A 103 34.89 17.40 -29.74
N LEU A 104 34.35 16.23 -30.13
CA LEU A 104 34.49 15.00 -29.34
C LEU A 104 35.97 14.70 -29.23
N ARG A 105 36.47 14.72 -28.00
CA ARG A 105 37.88 14.42 -27.70
C ARG A 105 37.96 13.03 -27.09
N ARG A 106 39.04 12.30 -27.45
CA ARG A 106 39.33 10.99 -26.84
C ARG A 106 38.18 9.97 -27.01
N ILE A 107 37.54 9.96 -28.17
CA ILE A 107 36.43 9.03 -28.49
C ILE A 107 36.75 7.56 -28.12
N PRO A 108 37.96 7.01 -28.44
CA PRO A 108 38.29 5.62 -28.07
C PRO A 108 38.23 5.37 -26.57
N LEU A 109 38.59 6.37 -25.75
CA LEU A 109 38.53 6.30 -24.29
C LEU A 109 37.08 6.30 -23.76
N ALA A 110 36.24 7.11 -24.38
CA ALA A 110 34.79 7.15 -24.08
C ALA A 110 34.11 5.82 -24.45
N ILE A 111 34.43 5.25 -25.60
CA ILE A 111 33.90 3.94 -26.00
C ILE A 111 34.37 2.86 -25.04
N MET A 112 35.63 2.85 -24.62
CA MET A 112 36.16 1.87 -23.68
C MET A 112 35.43 2.01 -22.32
N ALA A 113 35.17 3.21 -21.86
CA ALA A 113 34.43 3.47 -20.64
C ALA A 113 32.98 2.92 -20.73
N GLU A 114 32.25 3.20 -21.83
CA GLU A 114 30.90 2.68 -22.04
C GLU A 114 30.85 1.15 -22.13
N VAL A 115 31.83 0.51 -22.77
CA VAL A 115 31.94 -0.95 -22.80
C VAL A 115 32.12 -1.50 -21.39
N VAL A 116 32.96 -0.88 -20.55
CA VAL A 116 33.13 -1.25 -19.13
C VAL A 116 31.84 -1.04 -18.35
N VAL A 117 31.15 0.07 -18.54
CA VAL A 117 29.86 0.37 -17.90
C VAL A 117 28.83 -0.70 -18.27
N ILE A 118 28.63 -0.97 -19.56
CA ILE A 118 27.69 -1.99 -20.05
C ILE A 118 28.04 -3.37 -19.51
N GLY A 119 29.30 -3.76 -19.56
CA GLY A 119 29.78 -5.05 -19.04
C GLY A 119 29.53 -5.19 -17.54
N THR A 120 29.84 -4.18 -16.76
CA THR A 120 29.62 -4.15 -15.30
C THR A 120 28.12 -4.20 -14.97
N THR A 121 27.31 -3.41 -15.67
CA THR A 121 25.86 -3.39 -15.51
C THR A 121 25.23 -4.75 -15.82
N LEU A 122 25.64 -5.39 -16.92
CA LEU A 122 25.17 -6.72 -17.30
C LEU A 122 25.57 -7.80 -16.29
N ALA A 123 26.82 -7.77 -15.83
CA ALA A 123 27.31 -8.70 -14.80
C ALA A 123 26.55 -8.52 -13.48
N PHE A 124 26.43 -7.27 -13.03
CA PHE A 124 25.75 -6.98 -11.77
C PHE A 124 24.24 -7.29 -11.84
N SER A 125 23.54 -6.89 -12.90
CA SER A 125 22.10 -7.19 -13.05
C SER A 125 21.84 -8.70 -13.05
N THR A 126 22.70 -9.48 -13.73
CA THR A 126 22.59 -10.94 -13.74
C THR A 126 22.83 -11.53 -12.35
N TYR A 127 23.84 -11.03 -11.63
CA TYR A 127 24.12 -11.42 -10.25
C TYR A 127 22.93 -11.09 -9.33
N ALA A 128 22.41 -9.86 -9.38
CA ALA A 128 21.29 -9.42 -8.56
C ALA A 128 20.02 -10.26 -8.81
N MET A 129 19.66 -10.51 -10.08
CA MET A 129 18.53 -11.36 -10.42
C MET A 129 18.68 -12.81 -9.93
N ARG A 130 19.88 -13.40 -10.04
CA ARG A 130 20.17 -14.75 -9.52
C ARG A 130 20.05 -14.79 -8.00
N LYS A 131 20.69 -13.84 -7.31
CA LYS A 131 20.62 -13.75 -5.84
C LYS A 131 19.22 -13.44 -5.34
N GLY A 132 18.48 -12.59 -6.04
CA GLY A 132 17.06 -12.31 -5.71
C GLY A 132 16.20 -13.56 -5.79
N LYS A 133 16.40 -14.42 -6.78
CA LYS A 133 15.72 -15.73 -6.89
C LYS A 133 16.13 -16.69 -5.77
N GLU A 134 17.44 -16.80 -5.46
CA GLU A 134 17.95 -17.66 -4.38
C GLU A 134 17.42 -17.22 -2.99
N LEU A 135 17.25 -15.92 -2.77
CA LEU A 135 16.78 -15.34 -1.50
C LEU A 135 15.25 -15.21 -1.43
N GLY A 136 14.53 -15.55 -2.52
CA GLY A 136 13.08 -15.35 -2.60
C GLY A 136 12.67 -13.88 -2.44
N SER A 137 13.52 -12.94 -2.90
CA SER A 137 13.31 -11.49 -2.74
C SER A 137 12.87 -10.84 -4.05
N PRO A 138 11.55 -10.54 -4.22
CA PRO A 138 11.05 -9.88 -5.42
C PRO A 138 11.66 -8.50 -5.65
N SER A 139 11.99 -7.75 -4.58
CA SER A 139 12.60 -6.42 -4.66
C SER A 139 14.00 -6.46 -5.29
N ILE A 140 14.85 -7.43 -4.93
CA ILE A 140 16.18 -7.60 -5.55
C ILE A 140 16.07 -8.01 -7.02
N ILE A 141 15.07 -8.86 -7.35
CA ILE A 141 14.82 -9.24 -8.74
C ILE A 141 14.37 -8.01 -9.56
N ALA A 142 13.51 -7.18 -9.00
CA ALA A 142 13.04 -5.96 -9.63
C ALA A 142 14.17 -4.96 -9.84
N ASP A 143 15.03 -4.75 -8.82
CA ASP A 143 16.22 -3.91 -8.90
C ASP A 143 17.17 -4.40 -10.01
N GLY A 144 17.49 -5.71 -10.06
CA GLY A 144 18.30 -6.29 -11.11
C GLY A 144 17.72 -6.14 -12.52
N LYS A 145 16.38 -6.19 -12.67
CA LYS A 145 15.70 -5.91 -13.94
C LYS A 145 15.79 -4.42 -14.32
N HIS A 146 15.61 -3.53 -13.36
CA HIS A 146 15.73 -2.08 -13.55
C HIS A 146 17.12 -1.73 -14.06
N VAL A 147 18.18 -2.12 -13.34
CA VAL A 147 19.58 -1.92 -13.74
C VAL A 147 19.86 -2.48 -15.15
N ARG A 148 19.23 -3.60 -15.52
CA ARG A 148 19.37 -4.16 -16.88
C ARG A 148 18.65 -3.30 -17.94
N THR A 149 17.55 -2.67 -17.59
CA THR A 149 16.84 -1.77 -18.51
C THR A 149 17.62 -0.49 -18.75
N ASP A 150 18.25 0.07 -17.69
CA ASP A 150 19.06 1.29 -17.76
C ASP A 150 20.30 1.12 -18.65
N MET A 151 20.77 -0.12 -18.83
CA MET A 151 21.82 -0.44 -19.80
C MET A 151 21.44 -0.01 -21.22
N LEU A 152 20.16 0.09 -21.57
CA LEU A 152 19.72 0.49 -22.92
C LEU A 152 20.15 1.93 -23.25
N SER A 153 20.14 2.84 -22.28
CA SER A 153 20.63 4.21 -22.45
C SER A 153 22.12 4.21 -22.78
N SER A 154 22.93 3.45 -22.03
CA SER A 154 24.37 3.30 -22.28
C SER A 154 24.66 2.65 -23.64
N VAL A 155 23.86 1.69 -24.09
CA VAL A 155 23.97 1.10 -25.44
C VAL A 155 23.67 2.14 -26.51
N ALA A 156 22.68 3.00 -26.32
CA ALA A 156 22.37 4.07 -27.29
C ALA A 156 23.54 5.07 -27.40
N VAL A 157 24.15 5.44 -26.24
CA VAL A 157 25.34 6.32 -26.21
C VAL A 157 26.53 5.66 -26.89
N LEU A 158 26.79 4.39 -26.62
CA LEU A 158 27.85 3.63 -27.27
C LEU A 158 27.67 3.61 -28.79
N ALA A 159 26.43 3.36 -29.26
CA ALA A 159 26.14 3.38 -30.71
C ALA A 159 26.41 4.77 -31.32
N GLY A 160 26.06 5.85 -30.60
CA GLY A 160 26.39 7.23 -31.00
C GLY A 160 27.89 7.48 -31.14
N LEU A 161 28.68 7.07 -30.15
CA LEU A 161 30.14 7.20 -30.15
C LEU A 161 30.83 6.38 -31.24
N VAL A 162 30.36 5.15 -31.45
CA VAL A 162 30.87 4.26 -32.51
C VAL A 162 30.51 4.80 -33.87
N GLY A 163 29.26 5.29 -34.07
CA GLY A 163 28.85 5.92 -35.34
C GLY A 163 29.76 7.10 -35.71
N ASN A 164 30.20 7.87 -34.75
CA ASN A 164 31.09 9.01 -34.96
C ASN A 164 32.48 8.59 -35.49
N LEU A 165 32.98 7.42 -35.10
CA LEU A 165 34.23 6.85 -35.66
C LEU A 165 34.12 6.54 -37.16
N PHE A 166 32.94 6.20 -37.64
CA PHE A 166 32.64 5.93 -39.06
C PHE A 166 32.18 7.16 -39.83
N GLY A 167 32.32 8.36 -39.25
CA GLY A 167 31.90 9.60 -39.88
C GLY A 167 30.39 9.83 -39.94
N VAL A 168 29.61 8.97 -39.29
CA VAL A 168 28.15 9.11 -39.16
C VAL A 168 27.83 9.80 -37.84
N ASN A 169 27.29 11.02 -37.92
CA ASN A 169 26.98 11.81 -36.72
C ASN A 169 25.68 11.30 -36.02
N LEU A 170 25.80 10.16 -35.35
CA LEU A 170 24.69 9.54 -34.60
C LEU A 170 24.58 10.07 -33.16
N ASP A 171 25.50 10.91 -32.73
CA ASP A 171 25.52 11.43 -31.35
C ASP A 171 24.23 12.18 -31.01
N ARG A 172 23.69 12.98 -31.94
CA ARG A 172 22.39 13.67 -31.76
C ARG A 172 21.24 12.70 -31.59
N VAL A 173 21.22 11.59 -32.31
CA VAL A 173 20.19 10.56 -32.20
C VAL A 173 20.30 9.85 -30.86
N ALA A 174 21.53 9.51 -30.45
CA ALA A 174 21.78 8.92 -29.13
C ALA A 174 21.32 9.83 -27.99
N VAL A 175 21.68 11.10 -28.04
CA VAL A 175 21.20 12.10 -27.06
C VAL A 175 19.68 12.19 -27.01
N PHE A 176 19.01 12.21 -28.18
CA PHE A 176 17.54 12.24 -28.23
C PHE A 176 16.92 11.02 -27.56
N VAL A 177 17.44 9.82 -27.79
CA VAL A 177 16.99 8.59 -27.13
C VAL A 177 17.17 8.68 -25.60
N VAL A 178 18.34 9.13 -25.15
CA VAL A 178 18.60 9.28 -23.71
C VAL A 178 17.69 10.34 -23.08
N LEU A 179 17.39 11.43 -23.78
CA LEU A 179 16.44 12.45 -23.32
C LEU A 179 15.03 11.90 -23.13
N LEU A 180 14.59 10.96 -23.98
CA LEU A 180 13.31 10.27 -23.77
C LEU A 180 13.32 9.45 -22.48
N PHE A 181 14.42 8.76 -22.17
CA PHE A 181 14.56 8.04 -20.89
C PHE A 181 14.56 8.98 -19.70
N ILE A 182 15.30 10.11 -19.77
CA ILE A 182 15.32 11.14 -18.71
C ILE A 182 13.91 11.71 -18.49
N ALA A 183 13.20 12.07 -19.55
CA ALA A 183 11.84 12.59 -19.47
C ALA A 183 10.88 11.56 -18.86
N TYR A 184 10.95 10.31 -19.31
CA TYR A 184 10.14 9.23 -18.76
C TYR A 184 10.39 9.01 -17.26
N ALA A 185 11.67 8.89 -16.86
CA ALA A 185 12.04 8.71 -15.46
C ALA A 185 11.61 9.90 -14.60
N GLY A 186 11.92 11.13 -15.03
CA GLY A 186 11.56 12.33 -14.30
C GLY A 186 10.05 12.50 -14.13
N ILE A 187 9.26 12.26 -15.19
CA ILE A 187 7.78 12.34 -15.14
C ILE A 187 7.22 11.25 -14.24
N THR A 188 7.74 10.03 -14.31
CA THR A 188 7.28 8.92 -13.46
C THR A 188 7.53 9.22 -12.00
N ILE A 189 8.75 9.62 -11.62
CA ILE A 189 9.09 9.99 -10.23
C ILE A 189 8.22 11.15 -9.75
N PHE A 190 7.98 12.15 -10.61
CA PHE A 190 7.11 13.29 -10.31
C PHE A 190 5.68 12.86 -9.98
N ILE A 191 5.09 12.04 -10.88
CA ILE A 191 3.71 11.56 -10.71
C ILE A 191 3.59 10.69 -9.46
N ASP A 192 4.54 9.78 -9.22
CA ASP A 192 4.50 8.89 -8.06
C ASP A 192 4.65 9.66 -6.74
N ALA A 193 5.57 10.64 -6.69
CA ALA A 193 5.70 11.53 -5.55
C ALA A 193 4.41 12.34 -5.29
N MET A 194 3.81 12.89 -6.35
CA MET A 194 2.56 13.65 -6.26
C MET A 194 1.40 12.78 -5.79
N ARG A 195 1.26 11.55 -6.30
CA ARG A 195 0.22 10.61 -5.85
C ARG A 195 0.29 10.38 -4.34
N VAL A 196 1.47 10.13 -3.79
CA VAL A 196 1.64 9.90 -2.35
C VAL A 196 1.41 11.19 -1.55
N LEU A 197 1.86 12.33 -2.02
CA LEU A 197 1.61 13.63 -1.36
C LEU A 197 0.13 14.00 -1.31
N LEU A 198 -0.62 13.64 -2.36
CA LEU A 198 -2.07 13.86 -2.49
C LEU A 198 -2.92 12.73 -1.89
N ASP A 199 -2.32 11.81 -1.12
CA ASP A 199 -3.03 10.69 -0.49
C ASP A 199 -3.80 9.81 -1.49
N ALA A 200 -3.22 9.55 -2.67
CA ALA A 200 -3.79 8.61 -3.61
C ALA A 200 -3.93 7.21 -2.98
N SER A 201 -4.96 6.50 -3.40
CA SER A 201 -5.24 5.14 -2.93
C SER A 201 -4.06 4.20 -3.16
N LEU A 202 -3.94 3.20 -2.30
CA LEU A 202 -3.07 2.03 -2.53
C LEU A 202 -3.45 1.32 -3.84
N ASP A 203 -2.53 0.51 -4.33
CA ASP A 203 -2.78 -0.36 -5.48
C ASP A 203 -3.90 -1.37 -5.18
N PHE A 204 -4.61 -1.76 -6.24
CA PHE A 204 -5.76 -2.68 -6.14
C PHE A 204 -5.38 -4.04 -5.57
N GLU A 205 -4.19 -4.56 -5.89
CA GLU A 205 -3.71 -5.86 -5.41
C GLU A 205 -3.56 -5.84 -3.88
N THR A 206 -2.95 -4.79 -3.34
CA THR A 206 -2.82 -4.60 -1.89
C THR A 206 -4.19 -4.46 -1.22
N LEU A 207 -5.12 -3.66 -1.79
CA LEU A 207 -6.45 -3.49 -1.22
C LEU A 207 -7.28 -4.78 -1.27
N ASP A 208 -7.21 -5.56 -2.34
CA ASP A 208 -7.89 -6.84 -2.45
C ASP A 208 -7.34 -7.86 -1.44
N LYS A 209 -6.04 -7.85 -1.18
CA LYS A 209 -5.43 -8.67 -0.14
C LYS A 209 -5.92 -8.28 1.25
N VAL A 210 -5.96 -6.98 1.57
CA VAL A 210 -6.54 -6.47 2.83
C VAL A 210 -7.99 -6.90 2.98
N LYS A 211 -8.79 -6.72 1.92
CA LYS A 211 -10.20 -7.14 1.89
C LYS A 211 -10.36 -8.64 2.18
N SER A 212 -9.51 -9.46 1.60
CA SER A 212 -9.52 -10.92 1.81
C SER A 212 -9.21 -11.27 3.26
N ILE A 213 -8.23 -10.59 3.88
CA ILE A 213 -7.89 -10.78 5.29
C ILE A 213 -9.08 -10.40 6.19
N ILE A 214 -9.70 -9.25 5.97
CA ILE A 214 -10.85 -8.79 6.76
C ILE A 214 -12.02 -9.78 6.65
N LEU A 215 -12.34 -10.25 5.44
CA LEU A 215 -13.44 -11.17 5.19
C LEU A 215 -13.15 -12.61 5.62
N SER A 216 -11.91 -12.95 5.97
CA SER A 216 -11.57 -14.29 6.48
C SER A 216 -12.14 -14.57 7.88
N ASP A 217 -12.40 -13.52 8.67
CA ASP A 217 -13.02 -13.69 9.98
C ASP A 217 -14.55 -13.93 9.84
N PRO A 218 -15.08 -15.05 10.35
CA PRO A 218 -16.49 -15.43 10.17
C PRO A 218 -17.50 -14.49 10.85
N HIS A 219 -17.04 -13.64 11.76
CA HIS A 219 -17.90 -12.66 12.44
C HIS A 219 -18.07 -11.37 11.62
N VAL A 220 -17.20 -11.11 10.63
CA VAL A 220 -17.34 -9.99 9.72
C VAL A 220 -18.43 -10.28 8.71
N LYS A 221 -19.44 -9.42 8.65
CA LYS A 221 -20.59 -9.55 7.72
C LYS A 221 -20.38 -8.76 6.45
N GLU A 222 -19.80 -7.58 6.56
CA GLU A 222 -19.70 -6.62 5.47
C GLU A 222 -18.56 -5.65 5.73
N ILE A 223 -17.91 -5.20 4.67
CA ILE A 223 -16.99 -4.07 4.66
C ILE A 223 -17.74 -2.90 4.04
N ARG A 224 -17.99 -1.83 4.81
CA ARG A 224 -18.66 -0.63 4.31
C ARG A 224 -17.72 0.29 3.57
N SER A 225 -16.52 0.45 4.11
CA SER A 225 -15.47 1.23 3.47
C SER A 225 -14.12 0.57 3.70
N LEU A 226 -13.25 0.67 2.71
CA LEU A 226 -11.85 0.26 2.80
C LEU A 226 -11.03 1.32 2.06
N ASN A 227 -10.23 2.06 2.81
CA ASN A 227 -9.35 3.07 2.30
C ASN A 227 -7.92 2.73 2.70
N GLY A 228 -7.00 2.96 1.79
CA GLY A 228 -5.60 2.80 2.07
C GLY A 228 -4.80 3.82 1.28
N ARG A 229 -3.73 4.34 1.88
CA ARG A 229 -2.84 5.31 1.26
C ARG A 229 -1.39 5.04 1.62
N ASN A 230 -0.48 5.46 0.75
CA ASN A 230 0.93 5.49 1.06
C ASN A 230 1.30 6.79 1.81
N SER A 231 2.27 6.69 2.69
CA SER A 231 2.93 7.82 3.32
C SER A 231 4.43 7.52 3.35
N GLY A 232 5.18 8.05 2.38
CA GLY A 232 6.51 7.54 2.06
C GLY A 232 6.44 6.08 1.66
N SER A 233 7.37 5.29 2.16
CA SER A 233 7.42 3.83 1.97
C SER A 233 6.44 3.04 2.85
N TYR A 234 5.63 3.73 3.69
CA TYR A 234 4.70 3.07 4.62
C TYR A 234 3.25 3.19 4.17
N LYS A 235 2.44 2.20 4.57
CA LYS A 235 1.02 2.10 4.26
C LYS A 235 0.18 2.42 5.49
N PHE A 236 -0.90 3.17 5.28
CA PHE A 236 -1.94 3.48 6.25
C PHE A 236 -3.25 2.93 5.71
N ILE A 237 -3.94 2.14 6.52
CA ILE A 237 -5.16 1.42 6.13
C ILE A 237 -6.25 1.75 7.12
N GLU A 238 -7.43 2.12 6.62
CA GLU A 238 -8.62 2.41 7.39
C GLU A 238 -9.80 1.64 6.80
N SER A 239 -10.53 0.92 7.62
CA SER A 239 -11.71 0.18 7.18
C SER A 239 -12.84 0.29 8.18
N GLU A 240 -14.05 0.38 7.65
CA GLU A 240 -15.29 0.29 8.41
C GLU A 240 -15.94 -1.06 8.12
N VAL A 241 -16.15 -1.86 9.18
CA VAL A 241 -16.65 -3.23 9.06
C VAL A 241 -17.88 -3.45 9.94
N VAL A 242 -18.79 -4.28 9.47
CA VAL A 242 -19.96 -4.71 10.26
C VAL A 242 -19.66 -6.06 10.88
N ILE A 243 -19.64 -6.11 12.23
CA ILE A 243 -19.33 -7.32 13.00
C ILE A 243 -20.60 -7.87 13.68
N ASN A 244 -20.84 -9.16 13.52
CA ASN A 244 -21.98 -9.85 14.11
C ASN A 244 -21.64 -10.47 15.49
N VAL A 245 -21.37 -9.61 16.47
CA VAL A 245 -21.20 -10.01 17.86
C VAL A 245 -21.99 -9.07 18.78
N ARG A 246 -22.35 -9.54 19.99
CA ARG A 246 -23.12 -8.76 20.95
C ARG A 246 -22.25 -8.09 22.02
N GLU A 247 -21.11 -8.69 22.29
CA GLU A 247 -20.19 -8.26 23.35
C GLU A 247 -19.14 -7.32 22.77
N LEU A 248 -18.99 -6.14 23.39
CA LEU A 248 -18.01 -5.12 22.97
C LEU A 248 -16.56 -5.65 23.02
N GLU A 249 -16.23 -6.40 24.09
CA GLU A 249 -14.91 -6.99 24.25
C GLU A 249 -14.57 -7.96 23.12
N LYS A 250 -15.54 -8.77 22.71
CA LYS A 250 -15.38 -9.70 21.59
C LYS A 250 -15.22 -8.96 20.27
N ALA A 251 -15.99 -7.91 20.02
CA ALA A 251 -15.85 -7.07 18.83
C ALA A 251 -14.46 -6.43 18.78
N HIS A 252 -13.98 -5.90 19.92
CA HIS A 252 -12.64 -5.34 20.03
C HIS A 252 -11.53 -6.37 19.78
N SER A 253 -11.67 -7.59 20.32
CA SER A 253 -10.68 -8.66 20.09
C SER A 253 -10.60 -9.09 18.63
N ILE A 254 -11.73 -9.11 17.91
CA ILE A 254 -11.80 -9.42 16.47
C ILE A 254 -11.12 -8.30 15.67
N SER A 255 -11.48 -7.03 15.95
CA SER A 255 -10.84 -5.87 15.29
C SER A 255 -9.32 -5.91 15.43
N ARG A 256 -8.84 -6.14 16.66
CA ARG A 256 -7.41 -6.21 16.96
C ARG A 256 -6.71 -7.36 16.24
N LYS A 257 -7.34 -8.52 16.17
CA LYS A 257 -6.83 -9.67 15.42
C LYS A 257 -6.70 -9.34 13.93
N ILE A 258 -7.72 -8.72 13.33
CA ILE A 258 -7.69 -8.31 11.92
C ILE A 258 -6.55 -7.31 11.67
N GLU A 259 -6.35 -6.33 12.58
CA GLU A 259 -5.25 -5.36 12.50
C GLU A 259 -3.88 -6.07 12.54
N GLU A 260 -3.71 -7.03 13.43
CA GLU A 260 -2.48 -7.84 13.57
C GLU A 260 -2.24 -8.71 12.31
N ASP A 261 -3.27 -9.36 11.78
CA ASP A 261 -3.19 -10.17 10.57
C ASP A 261 -2.79 -9.33 9.35
N ILE A 262 -3.36 -8.13 9.20
CA ILE A 262 -2.98 -7.18 8.14
C ILE A 262 -1.52 -6.74 8.28
N MET A 263 -1.08 -6.39 9.50
CA MET A 263 0.30 -5.97 9.76
C MET A 263 1.32 -7.07 9.50
N ASN A 264 0.95 -8.34 9.71
CA ASN A 264 1.83 -9.49 9.49
C ASN A 264 1.93 -9.87 8.00
N ASP A 265 0.82 -9.81 7.27
CA ASP A 265 0.74 -10.31 5.89
C ASP A 265 1.09 -9.25 4.83
N ILE A 266 0.99 -7.97 5.18
CA ILE A 266 1.28 -6.87 4.27
C ILE A 266 2.53 -6.11 4.72
N THR A 267 3.48 -5.99 3.81
CA THR A 267 4.76 -5.33 4.10
C THR A 267 4.61 -3.82 4.25
N HIS A 268 5.38 -3.24 5.17
CA HIS A 268 5.48 -1.81 5.39
C HIS A 268 4.16 -1.13 5.83
N VAL A 269 3.30 -1.84 6.54
CA VAL A 269 2.13 -1.22 7.19
C VAL A 269 2.59 -0.58 8.50
N ASP A 270 2.32 0.73 8.68
CA ASP A 270 2.61 1.48 9.93
C ASP A 270 1.35 1.63 10.79
N HIS A 271 0.19 1.72 10.16
CA HIS A 271 -1.06 1.97 10.85
C HIS A 271 -2.23 1.26 10.20
N VAL A 272 -3.01 0.55 11.00
CA VAL A 272 -4.30 -0.03 10.64
C VAL A 272 -5.33 0.46 11.63
N LEU A 273 -6.45 0.93 11.13
CA LEU A 273 -7.60 1.32 11.93
C LEU A 273 -8.84 0.57 11.43
N ILE A 274 -9.38 -0.30 12.25
CA ILE A 274 -10.63 -1.00 11.97
C ILE A 274 -11.73 -0.38 12.84
N HIS A 275 -12.59 0.41 12.21
CA HIS A 275 -13.82 0.88 12.82
C HIS A 275 -14.89 -0.19 12.66
N TYR A 276 -15.43 -0.71 13.76
CA TYR A 276 -16.44 -1.75 13.69
C TYR A 276 -17.80 -1.24 14.16
N GLU A 277 -18.85 -1.64 13.43
CA GLU A 277 -20.22 -1.38 13.78
C GLU A 277 -20.98 -2.70 14.01
N PRO A 278 -21.96 -2.67 14.91
CA PRO A 278 -22.84 -3.82 15.10
C PRO A 278 -23.78 -3.99 13.90
N VAL A 279 -24.22 -5.20 13.67
CA VAL A 279 -25.31 -5.46 12.70
C VAL A 279 -26.55 -4.67 13.13
N HIS A 280 -27.00 -3.74 12.29
CA HIS A 280 -28.24 -3.04 12.53
C HIS A 280 -29.42 -4.02 12.48
N LYS A 281 -30.15 -4.09 13.59
CA LYS A 281 -31.41 -4.81 13.63
C LYS A 281 -32.51 -3.88 13.14
N GLU A 282 -33.22 -4.31 12.10
CA GLU A 282 -34.39 -3.56 11.61
C GLU A 282 -35.53 -3.59 12.61
N THR A 283 -35.59 -4.66 13.42
CA THR A 283 -36.67 -4.87 14.40
C THR A 283 -36.13 -5.29 15.76
N ILE A 284 -36.78 -4.84 16.80
CA ILE A 284 -36.53 -5.23 18.20
C ILE A 284 -37.82 -5.88 18.71
N SER A 285 -37.71 -7.09 19.30
CA SER A 285 -38.84 -7.77 19.92
C SER A 285 -38.73 -7.71 21.44
N PHE A 286 -39.81 -7.31 22.08
CA PHE A 286 -39.96 -7.27 23.54
C PHE A 286 -40.94 -8.37 23.96
N ALA A 287 -40.68 -9.02 25.09
CA ALA A 287 -41.59 -9.90 25.76
C ALA A 287 -42.08 -9.22 27.06
N LEU A 288 -43.36 -8.86 27.13
CA LEU A 288 -43.97 -8.24 28.31
C LEU A 288 -44.77 -9.31 29.06
N PRO A 289 -44.54 -9.51 30.38
CA PRO A 289 -45.29 -10.49 31.17
C PRO A 289 -46.70 -9.98 31.45
N LEU A 290 -47.70 -10.83 31.19
CA LEU A 290 -49.09 -10.49 31.38
C LEU A 290 -49.77 -11.44 32.39
N GLU A 291 -50.63 -10.86 33.29
CA GLU A 291 -51.51 -11.62 34.20
C GLU A 291 -52.72 -12.16 33.49
N ASN A 292 -53.21 -11.45 32.45
CA ASN A 292 -54.41 -11.83 31.70
C ASN A 292 -54.36 -11.32 30.26
N ILE A 293 -55.33 -11.78 29.45
CA ILE A 293 -55.51 -11.42 28.03
C ILE A 293 -55.85 -9.92 27.86
N GLN A 294 -56.44 -9.28 28.90
CA GLN A 294 -56.79 -7.86 28.87
C GLN A 294 -55.59 -6.94 28.98
N GLY A 295 -54.35 -7.45 29.10
CA GLY A 295 -53.12 -6.67 29.02
C GLY A 295 -52.59 -6.16 30.37
N ARG A 296 -53.10 -6.68 31.49
CA ARG A 296 -52.57 -6.34 32.82
C ARG A 296 -51.17 -6.94 32.97
N MET A 297 -50.17 -6.11 33.28
CA MET A 297 -48.78 -6.54 33.46
C MET A 297 -48.63 -7.36 34.74
N SER A 298 -47.91 -8.47 34.63
CA SER A 298 -47.51 -9.30 35.77
C SER A 298 -46.31 -8.69 36.48
N GLN A 299 -46.29 -8.76 37.82
CA GLN A 299 -45.14 -8.32 38.62
C GLN A 299 -43.97 -9.33 38.59
N HIS A 300 -44.27 -10.57 38.23
CA HIS A 300 -43.27 -11.66 38.20
C HIS A 300 -43.15 -12.23 36.80
N PHE A 301 -42.00 -12.02 36.17
CA PHE A 301 -41.76 -12.46 34.78
C PHE A 301 -41.88 -13.99 34.62
N GLY A 302 -41.25 -14.78 35.50
CA GLY A 302 -41.22 -16.26 35.41
C GLY A 302 -42.54 -16.92 35.77
N GLU A 303 -43.44 -16.27 36.54
CA GLU A 303 -44.74 -16.80 36.98
C GLU A 303 -45.90 -16.27 36.14
N SER A 304 -45.62 -15.47 35.15
CA SER A 304 -46.61 -14.85 34.28
C SER A 304 -47.28 -15.93 33.42
N PRO A 305 -48.64 -16.03 33.40
CA PRO A 305 -49.36 -17.00 32.61
C PRO A 305 -49.21 -16.78 31.10
N GLN A 306 -48.94 -15.54 30.69
CA GLN A 306 -48.86 -15.13 29.29
C GLN A 306 -47.79 -14.08 29.08
N PHE A 307 -47.32 -13.94 27.83
CA PHE A 307 -46.44 -12.89 27.39
C PHE A 307 -46.99 -12.23 26.14
N ALA A 308 -46.96 -10.88 26.11
CA ALA A 308 -47.12 -10.15 24.86
C ALA A 308 -45.73 -10.03 24.17
N LEU A 309 -45.60 -10.61 23.00
CA LEU A 309 -44.46 -10.40 22.12
C LEU A 309 -44.73 -9.22 21.21
N ILE A 310 -44.02 -8.12 21.44
CA ILE A 310 -44.17 -6.90 20.66
C ILE A 310 -42.94 -6.70 19.82
N THR A 311 -43.10 -6.71 18.50
CA THR A 311 -42.00 -6.40 17.56
C THR A 311 -42.17 -4.97 17.06
N VAL A 312 -41.14 -4.16 17.28
CA VAL A 312 -41.11 -2.77 16.84
C VAL A 312 -39.98 -2.56 15.82
N LYS A 313 -40.16 -1.60 14.91
CA LYS A 313 -39.05 -1.12 14.09
C LYS A 313 -38.05 -0.40 14.98
N ALA A 314 -36.75 -0.72 14.80
CA ALA A 314 -35.68 -0.14 15.60
C ALA A 314 -35.54 1.38 15.41
N LYS A 315 -35.81 1.89 14.19
CA LYS A 315 -35.60 3.29 13.79
C LYS A 315 -36.67 4.25 14.39
N ASP A 316 -37.91 3.92 14.25
CA ASP A 316 -39.07 4.81 14.59
C ASP A 316 -39.94 4.27 15.73
N LYS A 317 -39.56 3.09 16.26
CA LYS A 317 -40.26 2.38 17.34
C LYS A 317 -41.74 2.10 17.04
N THR A 318 -42.14 2.08 15.77
CA THR A 318 -43.47 1.70 15.35
C THR A 318 -43.71 0.23 15.60
N VAL A 319 -44.86 -0.13 16.18
CA VAL A 319 -45.23 -1.54 16.39
C VAL A 319 -45.57 -2.21 15.07
N MET A 320 -44.84 -3.27 14.74
CA MET A 320 -45.06 -4.05 13.52
C MET A 320 -45.95 -5.27 13.75
N SER A 321 -45.78 -5.92 14.89
CA SER A 321 -46.60 -7.07 15.27
C SER A 321 -46.74 -7.13 16.79
N GLN A 322 -47.89 -7.61 17.23
CA GLN A 322 -48.16 -7.93 18.63
C GLN A 322 -48.84 -9.29 18.66
N GLU A 323 -48.30 -10.20 19.46
CA GLU A 323 -48.79 -11.57 19.63
C GLU A 323 -48.80 -11.92 21.11
N ILE A 324 -49.89 -12.57 21.59
CA ILE A 324 -49.96 -13.06 22.96
C ILE A 324 -49.67 -14.54 22.94
N ILE A 325 -48.70 -14.98 23.70
CA ILE A 325 -48.32 -16.39 23.85
C ILE A 325 -48.53 -16.83 25.30
N TYR A 326 -48.95 -18.10 25.47
CA TYR A 326 -49.02 -18.69 26.82
C TYR A 326 -47.63 -19.08 27.29
N ASN A 327 -47.39 -18.95 28.62
CA ASN A 327 -46.15 -19.36 29.22
C ASN A 327 -46.08 -20.89 29.28
N PRO A 328 -45.23 -21.56 28.48
CA PRO A 328 -45.15 -23.00 28.46
C PRO A 328 -44.49 -23.60 29.72
N PHE A 329 -43.93 -22.72 30.60
CA PHE A 329 -43.19 -23.13 31.79
C PHE A 329 -43.93 -22.83 33.09
N LEU A 330 -45.20 -22.42 33.04
CA LEU A 330 -45.98 -22.03 34.18
C LEU A 330 -46.14 -23.15 35.26
N SER A 331 -46.07 -24.43 34.83
CA SER A 331 -46.19 -25.59 35.70
C SER A 331 -44.87 -26.10 36.29
N MET A 332 -43.76 -25.44 36.00
CA MET A 332 -42.45 -25.86 36.54
C MET A 332 -42.25 -25.34 37.97
N GLU A 333 -41.65 -26.19 38.84
CA GLU A 333 -41.41 -25.87 40.22
C GLU A 333 -40.53 -24.59 40.41
N ARG A 334 -40.88 -23.79 41.42
CA ARG A 334 -40.16 -22.57 41.79
C ARG A 334 -38.64 -22.83 41.98
N GLY A 335 -37.81 -22.03 41.33
CA GLY A 335 -36.36 -22.07 41.53
C GLY A 335 -35.54 -22.43 40.26
N LYS A 336 -36.16 -22.79 39.13
CA LYS A 336 -35.48 -23.10 37.87
C LYS A 336 -35.57 -21.93 36.84
N GLY A 337 -35.42 -20.68 37.32
CA GLY A 337 -35.49 -19.48 36.48
C GLY A 337 -34.50 -19.44 35.29
N GLY A 338 -33.48 -20.29 35.28
CA GLY A 338 -32.55 -20.40 34.15
C GLY A 338 -33.10 -21.11 32.93
N PHE A 339 -34.26 -21.82 33.04
CA PHE A 339 -34.87 -22.56 31.92
C PHE A 339 -35.82 -21.75 31.04
N CYS A 340 -36.23 -20.55 31.51
CA CYS A 340 -37.08 -19.65 30.71
C CYS A 340 -36.40 -19.02 29.50
N ILE A 341 -35.09 -19.24 29.31
CA ILE A 341 -34.27 -18.53 28.32
C ILE A 341 -34.06 -19.35 27.03
N SER A 342 -34.32 -20.66 27.07
CA SER A 342 -34.16 -21.54 25.89
C SER A 342 -35.50 -22.06 25.43
N PRO A 343 -35.96 -21.74 24.18
CA PRO A 343 -37.16 -22.35 23.64
C PRO A 343 -36.93 -23.88 23.44
N PRO A 344 -37.94 -24.74 23.64
CA PRO A 344 -37.81 -26.16 23.39
C PRO A 344 -37.38 -26.43 21.94
N LYS A 345 -36.43 -27.35 21.76
CA LYS A 345 -35.96 -27.81 20.45
C LYS A 345 -37.15 -28.31 19.64
N GLY A 346 -37.73 -27.48 18.80
CA GLY A 346 -38.86 -27.83 17.93
C GLY A 346 -39.89 -26.73 17.69
N ALA A 347 -39.94 -25.69 18.51
CA ALA A 347 -41.01 -24.66 18.45
C ALA A 347 -40.74 -23.46 17.55
N LEU A 348 -39.51 -23.31 17.00
CA LEU A 348 -39.17 -22.12 16.20
C LEU A 348 -38.29 -22.48 14.99
N ARG A 349 -38.95 -22.74 13.87
CA ARG A 349 -38.29 -22.88 12.53
C ARG A 349 -38.08 -21.53 11.86
N ASN A 350 -38.27 -20.39 12.56
CA ASN A 350 -37.96 -19.07 12.04
C ASN A 350 -37.10 -18.29 13.05
N GLN A 351 -35.93 -17.89 12.61
CA GLN A 351 -34.94 -17.07 13.37
C GLN A 351 -35.55 -15.76 13.85
N ARG A 352 -36.09 -15.73 15.09
CA ARG A 352 -36.42 -14.50 15.79
C ARG A 352 -35.60 -14.44 17.07
N SER A 353 -34.63 -13.53 17.10
CA SER A 353 -33.82 -13.26 18.30
C SER A 353 -34.69 -12.56 19.35
N TYR A 354 -34.98 -13.22 20.46
CA TYR A 354 -35.68 -12.60 21.59
C TYR A 354 -34.64 -11.96 22.51
N LEU A 355 -34.80 -10.67 22.75
CA LEU A 355 -34.02 -9.95 23.76
C LEU A 355 -34.89 -9.94 25.05
N LEU A 356 -34.47 -10.68 26.08
CA LEU A 356 -35.04 -10.54 27.42
C LEU A 356 -34.33 -9.39 28.11
N LEU A 357 -35.05 -8.29 28.35
CA LEU A 357 -34.58 -7.22 29.24
C LEU A 357 -35.01 -7.55 30.66
N TYR A 358 -34.05 -7.57 31.60
CA TYR A 358 -34.29 -7.53 33.02
C TYR A 358 -34.62 -6.10 33.43
#